data_9c56bed816db097a2be3b6fd1656bd1e
#
_entry.id   9c56bed816db097a2be3b6fd1656bd1e
#
_cell.length_a   1.000
_cell.length_b   1.000
_cell.length_c   1.000
_cell.angle_alpha   90.00
_cell.angle_beta   90.00
_cell.angle_gamma   90.00
#
_symmetry.space_group_name_H-M   'P 1'
#
loop_
_entity.id
_entity.type
_entity.pdbx_description
1 polymer ?
#
loop_
_entity_poly.entity_id
_entity_poly.type
_entity_poly.pdbx_seq_one_letter_code
_entity_poly.pdbx_strand_id
1 'polypeptide(L)'
;MPLLRTLTLAVPLLLAAAGAAAQDACKHRGDLDTPYCDENSDLVADTPKDPKRWKDPETLYFSNSPLDDPAEFQRLMQPFADYLGKCTARRVRYYDVFSAAAAIEALRSGRMHIGTMSTGDTAFAVNVAGAVPFAIRGDANGIQGYQLWMIVKAASPYKTLADLKGRKIAHTTPSSNSGNMAPRALFPADGLVPDKDYKVLYSGKHDNSILGVASGDYDAAPIAHDILLRLSERGVVKMADFRIIWKSAFFPPGGLSMAHDLAPALQQKIRDCTAQFRYPPEMVKGFQGADRWVAVNYKDTWEIVRRVAAGSGESFNRQAFERERQRAEEAAKAKKK
;
A
#
# COMPACT_ATOMS: atom_id res chain seq x y z
N MET A 1 -66.94 6.18 56.66
CA MET A 1 -65.80 7.00 56.09
C MET A 1 -64.51 6.24 56.38
N PRO A 2 -63.88 5.60 55.40
CA PRO A 2 -62.55 5.04 55.56
C PRO A 2 -61.50 5.93 54.95
N LEU A 3 -60.41 6.16 55.68
CA LEU A 3 -59.22 6.90 55.35
C LEU A 3 -58.39 6.14 54.30
N LEU A 4 -58.15 6.78 53.15
CA LEU A 4 -57.19 6.33 52.15
C LEU A 4 -55.74 6.69 52.62
N ARG A 5 -54.94 5.64 52.86
CA ARG A 5 -53.46 5.80 53.02
C ARG A 5 -52.79 5.73 51.68
N THR A 6 -52.24 6.83 51.24
CA THR A 6 -51.35 6.92 50.08
C THR A 6 -49.97 6.36 50.43
N LEU A 7 -49.60 5.27 49.76
CA LEU A 7 -48.28 4.65 49.82
C LEU A 7 -47.39 5.34 48.75
N THR A 8 -46.45 6.15 49.19
CA THR A 8 -45.40 6.73 48.29
C THR A 8 -44.27 5.68 48.12
N LEU A 9 -44.20 5.09 46.93
CA LEU A 9 -43.03 4.29 46.51
C LEU A 9 -41.88 5.20 46.14
N ALA A 10 -40.82 5.21 46.93
CA ALA A 10 -39.55 5.80 46.57
C ALA A 10 -38.77 4.82 45.68
N VAL A 11 -38.58 5.18 44.37
CA VAL A 11 -37.74 4.45 43.42
C VAL A 11 -36.30 4.97 43.63
N PRO A 12 -35.31 4.11 43.95
CA PRO A 12 -33.93 4.55 44.01
C PRO A 12 -33.41 4.73 42.56
N LEU A 13 -33.00 5.93 42.23
CA LEU A 13 -32.29 6.28 41.02
C LEU A 13 -30.86 5.67 41.14
N LEU A 14 -30.63 4.50 40.52
CA LEU A 14 -29.29 3.97 40.25
C LEU A 14 -28.60 4.83 39.20
N LEU A 15 -27.76 5.76 39.64
CA LEU A 15 -26.79 6.41 38.76
C LEU A 15 -25.80 5.33 38.28
N ALA A 16 -26.00 4.84 37.07
CA ALA A 16 -24.98 4.13 36.33
C ALA A 16 -23.87 5.13 35.97
N ALA A 17 -22.79 5.14 36.76
CA ALA A 17 -21.55 5.80 36.38
C ALA A 17 -20.99 5.03 35.19
N ALA A 18 -21.34 5.50 33.98
CA ALA A 18 -20.63 5.11 32.77
C ALA A 18 -19.20 5.60 32.92
N GLY A 19 -18.30 4.71 33.25
CA GLY A 19 -16.85 4.94 33.15
C GLY A 19 -16.52 5.27 31.70
N ALA A 20 -16.47 6.56 31.37
CA ALA A 20 -15.79 7.02 30.17
C ALA A 20 -14.33 6.59 30.34
N ALA A 21 -13.94 5.50 29.68
CA ALA A 21 -12.54 5.21 29.48
C ALA A 21 -11.93 6.47 28.87
N ALA A 22 -11.08 7.15 29.61
CA ALA A 22 -10.32 8.30 29.12
C ALA A 22 -9.59 7.80 27.87
N GLN A 23 -10.09 8.17 26.71
CA GLN A 23 -9.31 8.10 25.49
C GLN A 23 -8.08 8.97 25.76
N ASP A 24 -6.89 8.38 25.75
CA ASP A 24 -5.65 9.12 25.77
C ASP A 24 -5.77 10.23 24.73
N ALA A 25 -5.80 11.48 25.21
CA ALA A 25 -5.99 12.61 24.33
C ALA A 25 -4.77 12.69 23.40
N CYS A 26 -4.93 12.19 22.20
CA CYS A 26 -3.91 12.28 21.15
C CYS A 26 -3.68 13.77 20.83
N LYS A 27 -2.49 14.29 21.15
CA LYS A 27 -2.13 15.70 20.91
C LYS A 27 -1.82 15.97 19.44
N HIS A 28 -1.23 14.98 18.77
CA HIS A 28 -0.86 15.06 17.36
C HIS A 28 -1.32 13.80 16.64
N ARG A 29 -2.01 13.98 15.55
CA ARG A 29 -2.54 12.89 14.74
C ARG A 29 -2.16 13.01 13.27
N GLY A 30 -2.00 14.23 12.75
CA GLY A 30 -1.81 14.45 11.32
C GLY A 30 -2.95 13.83 10.51
N ASP A 31 -2.59 13.08 9.46
CA ASP A 31 -3.53 12.38 8.58
C ASP A 31 -3.94 10.99 9.09
N LEU A 32 -3.45 10.57 10.26
CA LEU A 32 -3.79 9.26 10.84
C LEU A 32 -5.26 9.20 11.24
N ASP A 33 -5.89 8.03 11.07
CA ASP A 33 -7.26 7.76 11.49
C ASP A 33 -7.42 7.80 13.02
N THR A 34 -8.65 7.98 13.47
CA THR A 34 -9.02 8.22 14.88
C THR A 34 -8.38 7.30 15.92
N PRO A 35 -8.17 5.99 15.69
CA PRO A 35 -7.56 5.11 16.70
C PRO A 35 -6.07 5.35 16.95
N TYR A 36 -5.40 6.11 16.06
CA TYR A 36 -3.94 6.25 16.04
C TYR A 36 -3.50 7.62 16.54
N CYS A 37 -2.28 7.68 17.06
CA CYS A 37 -1.62 8.89 17.49
C CYS A 37 -0.18 8.92 16.97
N ASP A 38 0.34 10.12 16.72
CA ASP A 38 1.71 10.39 16.27
C ASP A 38 2.27 11.53 17.11
N GLU A 39 2.71 11.23 18.35
CA GLU A 39 3.20 12.26 19.28
C GLU A 39 4.62 12.72 18.95
N ASN A 40 5.39 11.88 18.23
CA ASN A 40 6.79 12.17 17.86
C ASN A 40 6.91 12.84 16.48
N SER A 41 5.79 13.01 15.76
CA SER A 41 5.71 13.64 14.44
C SER A 41 6.54 12.93 13.36
N ASP A 42 6.60 11.59 13.40
CA ASP A 42 7.24 10.77 12.39
C ASP A 42 6.27 10.27 11.30
N LEU A 43 5.00 10.69 11.40
CA LEU A 43 3.90 10.42 10.47
C LEU A 43 3.45 8.95 10.45
N VAL A 44 3.78 8.17 11.46
CA VAL A 44 3.27 6.81 11.66
C VAL A 44 2.60 6.68 13.03
N ALA A 45 1.77 5.66 13.18
CA ALA A 45 1.10 5.41 14.45
C ALA A 45 2.10 4.99 15.53
N ASP A 46 2.08 5.67 16.67
CA ASP A 46 2.85 5.30 17.85
C ASP A 46 2.44 3.92 18.38
N THR A 47 3.39 3.18 18.94
CA THR A 47 3.07 1.99 19.74
C THR A 47 2.23 2.40 20.94
N PRO A 48 1.11 1.70 21.26
CA PRO A 48 0.27 2.04 22.40
C PRO A 48 1.07 2.12 23.71
N LYS A 49 0.83 3.17 24.51
CA LYS A 49 1.51 3.35 25.80
C LYS A 49 1.09 2.29 26.83
N ASP A 50 -0.16 1.83 26.78
CA ASP A 50 -0.66 0.76 27.65
C ASP A 50 -0.20 -0.61 27.15
N PRO A 51 0.64 -1.36 27.91
CA PRO A 51 1.08 -2.70 27.54
C PRO A 51 -0.05 -3.70 27.29
N LYS A 52 -1.22 -3.50 27.88
CA LYS A 52 -2.39 -4.36 27.66
C LYS A 52 -2.92 -4.30 26.23
N ARG A 53 -2.56 -3.27 25.49
CA ARG A 53 -2.91 -3.09 24.08
C ARG A 53 -1.89 -3.69 23.13
N TRP A 54 -0.74 -4.16 23.63
CA TRP A 54 0.29 -4.78 22.80
C TRP A 54 -0.13 -6.18 22.36
N LYS A 55 0.17 -6.48 21.12
CA LYS A 55 0.01 -7.82 20.55
C LYS A 55 1.35 -8.53 20.53
N ASP A 56 1.40 -9.71 21.10
CA ASP A 56 2.57 -10.60 21.08
C ASP A 56 2.17 -12.00 20.59
N PRO A 57 1.77 -12.15 19.31
CA PRO A 57 1.22 -13.37 18.77
C PRO A 57 2.27 -14.47 18.62
N GLU A 58 1.94 -15.71 18.92
CA GLU A 58 2.77 -16.87 18.62
C GLU A 58 2.91 -17.13 17.10
N THR A 59 1.92 -16.70 16.32
CA THR A 59 1.91 -16.81 14.87
C THR A 59 1.86 -15.42 14.24
N LEU A 60 2.90 -15.07 13.48
CA LEU A 60 2.92 -13.88 12.65
C LEU A 60 2.24 -14.19 11.31
N TYR A 61 1.19 -13.47 10.99
CA TYR A 61 0.57 -13.53 9.68
C TYR A 61 1.24 -12.51 8.77
N PHE A 62 1.82 -13.03 7.69
CA PHE A 62 2.55 -12.26 6.67
C PHE A 62 1.77 -12.26 5.35
N SER A 63 1.72 -11.15 4.65
CA SER A 63 1.08 -11.07 3.34
C SER A 63 1.74 -10.06 2.40
N ASN A 64 1.35 -10.13 1.13
CA ASN A 64 1.68 -9.11 0.14
C ASN A 64 0.38 -8.56 -0.46
N SER A 65 0.34 -7.25 -0.66
CA SER A 65 -0.68 -6.69 -1.56
C SER A 65 -0.45 -7.24 -2.98
N PRO A 66 -1.51 -7.68 -3.67
CA PRO A 66 -1.37 -8.30 -4.99
C PRO A 66 -0.96 -7.25 -6.04
N LEU A 67 0.35 -7.11 -6.24
CA LEU A 67 0.95 -6.20 -7.23
C LEU A 67 1.11 -6.86 -8.59
N ASP A 68 1.49 -8.15 -8.58
CA ASP A 68 1.83 -9.00 -9.72
C ASP A 68 1.04 -10.31 -9.66
N ASP A 69 1.63 -11.40 -10.13
CA ASP A 69 1.17 -12.76 -9.88
C ASP A 69 1.36 -13.09 -8.39
N PRO A 70 0.27 -13.27 -7.62
CA PRO A 70 0.37 -13.50 -6.18
C PRO A 70 1.16 -14.77 -5.83
N ALA A 71 1.02 -15.84 -6.61
CA ALA A 71 1.69 -17.11 -6.35
C ALA A 71 3.20 -16.99 -6.55
N GLU A 72 3.63 -16.28 -7.59
CA GLU A 72 5.06 -16.06 -7.81
C GLU A 72 5.66 -15.16 -6.74
N PHE A 73 4.98 -14.08 -6.37
CA PHE A 73 5.48 -13.20 -5.33
C PHE A 73 5.57 -13.92 -3.99
N GLN A 74 4.58 -14.76 -3.64
CA GLN A 74 4.63 -15.61 -2.45
C GLN A 74 5.84 -16.54 -2.49
N ARG A 75 6.08 -17.21 -3.62
CA ARG A 75 7.23 -18.10 -3.81
C ARG A 75 8.56 -17.35 -3.59
N LEU A 76 8.70 -16.16 -4.13
CA LEU A 76 9.89 -15.32 -3.95
C LEU A 76 10.08 -14.88 -2.49
N MET A 77 9.01 -14.62 -1.77
CA MET A 77 9.08 -14.17 -0.37
C MET A 77 9.16 -15.31 0.66
N GLN A 78 8.95 -16.57 0.25
CA GLN A 78 8.97 -17.71 1.16
C GLN A 78 10.30 -17.84 1.93
N PRO A 79 11.49 -17.67 1.31
CA PRO A 79 12.77 -17.72 2.06
C PRO A 79 12.85 -16.68 3.18
N PHE A 80 12.31 -15.47 2.95
CA PHE A 80 12.25 -14.44 3.97
C PHE A 80 11.28 -14.80 5.11
N ALA A 81 10.09 -15.31 4.78
CA ALA A 81 9.12 -15.75 5.77
C ALA A 81 9.66 -16.86 6.67
N ASP A 82 10.34 -17.86 6.08
CA ASP A 82 10.97 -18.96 6.81
C ASP A 82 12.11 -18.48 7.73
N TYR A 83 12.95 -17.58 7.20
CA TYR A 83 14.01 -16.97 8.00
C TYR A 83 13.46 -16.14 9.15
N LEU A 84 12.45 -15.31 8.89
CA LEU A 84 11.81 -14.46 9.90
C LEU A 84 11.22 -15.32 11.03
N GLY A 85 10.59 -16.43 10.68
CA GLY A 85 10.06 -17.38 11.65
C GLY A 85 11.13 -17.95 12.58
N LYS A 86 12.23 -18.40 12.01
CA LYS A 86 13.38 -18.93 12.79
C LYS A 86 14.01 -17.84 13.67
N CYS A 87 14.26 -16.66 13.09
CA CYS A 87 14.94 -15.57 13.77
C CYS A 87 14.11 -14.98 14.90
N THR A 88 12.79 -14.85 14.73
CA THR A 88 11.88 -14.31 15.77
C THR A 88 11.41 -15.37 16.78
N ALA A 89 11.70 -16.65 16.55
CA ALA A 89 11.13 -17.79 17.28
C ALA A 89 9.58 -17.78 17.28
N ARG A 90 8.98 -17.38 16.15
CA ARG A 90 7.53 -17.36 15.93
C ARG A 90 7.18 -18.22 14.72
N ARG A 91 5.96 -18.75 14.69
CA ARG A 91 5.41 -19.29 13.43
C ARG A 91 5.12 -18.14 12.48
N VAL A 92 5.54 -18.23 11.21
CA VAL A 92 5.12 -17.30 10.16
C VAL A 92 4.21 -18.04 9.20
N ARG A 93 3.01 -17.50 8.97
CA ARG A 93 2.04 -18.05 8.03
C ARG A 93 1.64 -16.99 7.01
N TYR A 94 1.54 -17.41 5.77
CA TYR A 94 1.01 -16.55 4.72
C TYR A 94 -0.49 -16.34 4.92
N TYR A 95 -0.95 -15.10 4.75
CA TYR A 95 -2.35 -14.71 4.81
C TYR A 95 -2.77 -14.22 3.43
N ASP A 96 -3.68 -14.95 2.79
CA ASP A 96 -4.12 -14.63 1.44
C ASP A 96 -4.99 -13.38 1.43
N VAL A 97 -4.64 -12.44 0.56
CA VAL A 97 -5.41 -11.24 0.27
C VAL A 97 -5.61 -11.08 -1.22
N PHE A 98 -6.80 -10.65 -1.62
CA PHE A 98 -7.18 -10.54 -3.03
C PHE A 98 -7.19 -9.10 -3.54
N SER A 99 -6.97 -8.12 -2.67
CA SER A 99 -6.89 -6.70 -3.01
C SER A 99 -6.06 -5.93 -2.00
N ALA A 100 -5.57 -4.75 -2.41
CA ALA A 100 -4.88 -3.82 -1.52
C ALA A 100 -5.76 -3.40 -0.33
N ALA A 101 -7.03 -3.10 -0.57
CA ALA A 101 -7.98 -2.74 0.48
C ALA A 101 -8.16 -3.88 1.50
N ALA A 102 -8.22 -5.15 1.02
CA ALA A 102 -8.30 -6.31 1.93
C ALA A 102 -7.03 -6.47 2.78
N ALA A 103 -5.84 -6.20 2.22
CA ALA A 103 -4.58 -6.21 2.97
C ALA A 103 -4.56 -5.14 4.06
N ILE A 104 -4.96 -3.91 3.74
CA ILE A 104 -5.04 -2.79 4.67
C ILE A 104 -6.03 -3.11 5.81
N GLU A 105 -7.22 -3.62 5.48
CA GLU A 105 -8.21 -4.02 6.49
C GLU A 105 -7.77 -5.24 7.33
N ALA A 106 -7.01 -6.17 6.76
CA ALA A 106 -6.45 -7.30 7.50
C ALA A 106 -5.41 -6.82 8.53
N LEU A 107 -4.56 -5.84 8.16
CA LEU A 107 -3.62 -5.22 9.08
C LEU A 107 -4.36 -4.45 10.19
N ARG A 108 -5.32 -3.60 9.81
CA ARG A 108 -6.13 -2.80 10.75
C ARG A 108 -6.86 -3.65 11.77
N SER A 109 -7.42 -4.78 11.34
CA SER A 109 -8.16 -5.70 12.22
C SER A 109 -7.27 -6.68 12.99
N GLY A 110 -5.95 -6.65 12.80
CA GLY A 110 -5.01 -7.55 13.46
C GLY A 110 -5.01 -8.98 12.93
N ARG A 111 -5.60 -9.23 11.75
CA ARG A 111 -5.54 -10.53 11.06
C ARG A 111 -4.24 -10.72 10.28
N MET A 112 -3.55 -9.62 9.96
CA MET A 112 -2.23 -9.58 9.39
C MET A 112 -1.32 -8.74 10.29
N HIS A 113 -0.07 -9.12 10.44
CA HIS A 113 0.89 -8.46 11.34
C HIS A 113 2.04 -7.79 10.60
N ILE A 114 2.45 -8.36 9.48
CA ILE A 114 3.56 -7.90 8.65
C ILE A 114 3.15 -8.06 7.19
N GLY A 115 3.56 -7.14 6.33
CA GLY A 115 3.30 -7.30 4.90
C GLY A 115 4.00 -6.27 4.03
N THR A 116 4.09 -6.59 2.75
CA THR A 116 4.49 -5.63 1.72
C THR A 116 3.26 -5.09 1.01
N MET A 117 3.28 -3.80 0.71
CA MET A 117 2.20 -3.12 0.00
C MET A 117 2.80 -2.26 -1.11
N SER A 118 2.00 -1.86 -2.10
CA SER A 118 2.45 -0.90 -3.11
C SER A 118 2.81 0.45 -2.47
N THR A 119 3.46 1.30 -3.21
CA THR A 119 3.88 2.63 -2.75
C THR A 119 2.70 3.45 -2.20
N GLY A 120 1.60 3.54 -2.95
CA GLY A 120 0.40 4.28 -2.51
C GLY A 120 -0.38 3.55 -1.41
N ASP A 121 -0.51 2.22 -1.53
CA ASP A 121 -1.20 1.42 -0.51
C ASP A 121 -0.47 1.46 0.84
N THR A 122 0.87 1.58 0.84
CA THR A 122 1.65 1.79 2.07
C THR A 122 1.23 3.07 2.77
N ALA A 123 1.06 4.18 2.03
CA ALA A 123 0.63 5.45 2.62
C ALA A 123 -0.81 5.37 3.18
N PHE A 124 -1.74 4.70 2.48
CA PHE A 124 -3.06 4.41 3.04
C PHE A 124 -2.97 3.53 4.29
N ALA A 125 -2.17 2.47 4.27
CA ALA A 125 -2.01 1.57 5.42
C ALA A 125 -1.47 2.29 6.65
N VAL A 126 -0.54 3.23 6.48
CA VAL A 126 -0.03 4.09 7.56
C VAL A 126 -1.19 4.84 8.20
N ASN A 127 -1.95 5.58 7.42
CA ASN A 127 -2.97 6.47 7.97
C ASN A 127 -4.22 5.72 8.45
N VAL A 128 -4.64 4.66 7.77
CA VAL A 128 -5.94 3.99 7.99
C VAL A 128 -5.82 2.73 8.84
N ALA A 129 -4.64 2.10 8.86
CA ALA A 129 -4.43 0.81 9.53
C ALA A 129 -3.30 0.83 10.58
N GLY A 130 -2.66 1.98 10.81
CA GLY A 130 -1.55 2.08 11.74
C GLY A 130 -0.33 1.23 11.32
N ALA A 131 -0.10 1.09 10.01
CA ALA A 131 1.08 0.41 9.51
C ALA A 131 2.34 1.23 9.81
N VAL A 132 3.41 0.55 10.17
CA VAL A 132 4.74 1.16 10.37
C VAL A 132 5.68 0.60 9.31
N PRO A 133 5.90 1.31 8.18
CA PRO A 133 6.89 0.94 7.19
C PRO A 133 8.30 1.03 7.79
N PHE A 134 9.11 0.00 7.63
CA PHE A 134 10.42 -0.03 8.27
C PHE A 134 11.56 -0.53 7.38
N ALA A 135 11.25 -1.15 6.23
CA ALA A 135 12.28 -1.61 5.30
C ALA A 135 11.78 -1.61 3.86
N ILE A 136 12.69 -1.41 2.93
CA ILE A 136 12.47 -1.47 1.48
C ILE A 136 13.56 -2.35 0.86
N ARG A 137 13.26 -2.99 -0.25
CA ARG A 137 14.23 -3.74 -1.05
C ARG A 137 15.35 -2.82 -1.54
N GLY A 138 16.58 -3.30 -1.51
CA GLY A 138 17.74 -2.55 -1.98
C GLY A 138 19.01 -3.38 -2.00
N ASP A 139 20.13 -2.72 -2.12
CA ASP A 139 21.46 -3.29 -2.12
C ASP A 139 22.41 -2.50 -1.20
N ALA A 140 23.71 -2.67 -1.36
CA ALA A 140 24.70 -1.94 -0.58
C ALA A 140 24.71 -0.42 -0.83
N ASN A 141 24.12 0.05 -1.95
CA ASN A 141 24.08 1.46 -2.32
C ASN A 141 22.81 2.16 -1.79
N GLY A 142 21.84 1.41 -1.26
CA GLY A 142 20.61 1.95 -0.71
C GLY A 142 19.34 1.29 -1.23
N ILE A 143 18.21 2.01 -1.13
CA ILE A 143 16.92 1.51 -1.60
C ILE A 143 16.88 1.44 -3.13
N GLN A 144 16.22 0.40 -3.64
CA GLN A 144 15.94 0.26 -5.07
C GLN A 144 14.68 1.04 -5.42
N GLY A 145 14.84 2.24 -6.00
CA GLY A 145 13.73 3.05 -6.48
C GLY A 145 13.14 2.54 -7.80
N TYR A 146 11.94 3.02 -8.14
CA TYR A 146 11.32 2.76 -9.44
C TYR A 146 10.80 4.04 -10.08
N GLN A 147 10.56 4.01 -11.40
CA GLN A 147 10.00 5.12 -12.17
C GLN A 147 8.61 4.76 -12.71
N LEU A 148 7.77 5.76 -12.84
CA LEU A 148 6.65 5.69 -13.75
C LEU A 148 7.17 5.86 -15.18
N TRP A 149 6.83 4.90 -16.04
CA TRP A 149 7.00 5.04 -17.49
C TRP A 149 5.62 5.08 -18.16
N MET A 150 5.44 6.06 -19.07
CA MET A 150 4.34 6.01 -20.04
C MET A 150 4.78 5.20 -21.23
N ILE A 151 4.16 4.05 -21.44
CA ILE A 151 4.45 3.13 -22.53
C ILE A 151 3.37 3.19 -23.62
N VAL A 152 3.80 3.03 -24.85
CA VAL A 152 2.97 2.85 -26.03
C VAL A 152 3.53 1.70 -26.86
N LYS A 153 2.75 1.15 -27.81
CA LYS A 153 3.28 0.19 -28.78
C LYS A 153 4.39 0.82 -29.61
N ALA A 154 5.52 0.13 -29.84
CA ALA A 154 6.66 0.67 -30.59
C ALA A 154 6.29 1.16 -31.98
N ALA A 155 5.38 0.44 -32.66
CA ALA A 155 4.87 0.76 -33.98
C ALA A 155 3.83 1.90 -34.00
N SER A 156 3.36 2.39 -32.83
CA SER A 156 2.37 3.46 -32.78
C SER A 156 2.95 4.81 -33.24
N PRO A 157 2.12 5.75 -33.69
CA PRO A 157 2.59 7.08 -34.06
C PRO A 157 2.90 7.98 -32.85
N TYR A 158 2.54 7.58 -31.62
CA TYR A 158 2.60 8.40 -30.41
C TYR A 158 4.06 8.57 -29.94
N LYS A 159 4.50 9.82 -29.69
CA LYS A 159 5.86 10.17 -29.26
C LYS A 159 5.90 11.01 -27.99
N THR A 160 4.79 11.68 -27.66
CA THR A 160 4.66 12.59 -26.52
C THR A 160 3.36 12.32 -25.76
N LEU A 161 3.22 12.85 -24.53
CA LEU A 161 1.96 12.77 -23.79
C LEU A 161 0.81 13.47 -24.54
N ALA A 162 1.09 14.59 -25.21
CA ALA A 162 0.07 15.35 -25.95
C ALA A 162 -0.57 14.54 -27.09
N ASP A 163 0.15 13.59 -27.70
CA ASP A 163 -0.37 12.72 -28.75
C ASP A 163 -1.45 11.74 -28.25
N LEU A 164 -1.56 11.61 -26.94
CA LEU A 164 -2.48 10.66 -26.29
C LEU A 164 -3.87 11.24 -25.97
N LYS A 165 -4.15 12.49 -26.36
CA LYS A 165 -5.50 13.08 -26.21
C LYS A 165 -6.55 12.28 -26.96
N GLY A 166 -7.65 11.93 -26.29
CA GLY A 166 -8.73 11.12 -26.83
C GLY A 166 -8.41 9.63 -26.99
N ARG A 167 -7.24 9.16 -26.50
CA ARG A 167 -6.79 7.77 -26.63
C ARG A 167 -7.24 6.91 -25.45
N LYS A 168 -7.18 5.57 -25.64
CA LYS A 168 -7.49 4.58 -24.60
C LYS A 168 -6.25 4.39 -23.72
N ILE A 169 -6.25 5.00 -22.55
CA ILE A 169 -5.13 4.92 -21.60
C ILE A 169 -5.55 4.07 -20.40
N ALA A 170 -4.81 3.00 -20.15
CA ALA A 170 -5.06 2.10 -19.04
C ALA A 170 -4.25 2.48 -17.80
N HIS A 171 -4.89 3.12 -16.85
CA HIS A 171 -4.39 3.19 -15.48
C HIS A 171 -4.49 1.82 -14.81
N THR A 172 -3.83 1.61 -13.64
CA THR A 172 -3.86 0.32 -12.94
C THR A 172 -5.01 0.24 -11.94
N THR A 173 -4.80 0.71 -10.73
CA THR A 173 -5.80 0.86 -9.68
C THR A 173 -5.81 2.29 -9.19
N PRO A 174 -6.91 2.76 -8.60
CA PRO A 174 -6.99 4.11 -8.08
C PRO A 174 -5.89 4.48 -7.07
N SER A 175 -5.51 3.58 -6.17
CA SER A 175 -4.44 3.79 -5.16
C SER A 175 -3.01 3.63 -5.69
N SER A 176 -2.85 3.18 -6.93
CA SER A 176 -1.51 2.98 -7.50
C SER A 176 -0.77 4.31 -7.69
N ASN A 177 0.41 4.44 -7.11
CA ASN A 177 1.23 5.64 -7.29
C ASN A 177 1.59 5.86 -8.78
N SER A 178 2.34 4.96 -9.41
CA SER A 178 2.76 5.11 -10.81
C SER A 178 1.64 4.84 -11.82
N GLY A 179 0.66 4.01 -11.47
CA GLY A 179 -0.42 3.65 -12.37
C GLY A 179 -1.62 4.60 -12.35
N ASN A 180 -1.71 5.53 -11.38
CA ASN A 180 -2.85 6.45 -11.30
C ASN A 180 -2.51 7.82 -10.67
N MET A 181 -2.01 7.87 -9.41
CA MET A 181 -1.86 9.15 -8.71
C MET A 181 -0.78 10.03 -9.33
N ALA A 182 0.40 9.49 -9.63
CA ALA A 182 1.47 10.24 -10.27
C ALA A 182 1.11 10.72 -11.69
N PRO A 183 0.46 9.94 -12.56
CA PRO A 183 -0.13 10.44 -13.80
C PRO A 183 -1.05 11.65 -13.59
N ARG A 184 -1.95 11.60 -12.59
CA ARG A 184 -2.87 12.72 -12.31
C ARG A 184 -2.15 13.98 -11.85
N ALA A 185 -1.08 13.83 -11.08
CA ALA A 185 -0.29 14.96 -10.57
C ALA A 185 0.69 15.54 -11.59
N LEU A 186 1.31 14.68 -12.41
CA LEU A 186 2.48 15.08 -13.20
C LEU A 186 2.15 15.34 -14.69
N PHE A 187 1.24 14.57 -15.31
CA PHE A 187 0.94 14.73 -16.73
C PHE A 187 0.29 16.06 -17.11
N PRO A 188 -0.49 16.75 -16.24
CA PRO A 188 -1.03 18.06 -16.60
C PRO A 188 0.03 19.10 -16.98
N ALA A 189 1.22 19.06 -16.36
CA ALA A 189 2.32 19.95 -16.68
C ALA A 189 2.88 19.72 -18.10
N ASP A 190 2.73 18.49 -18.62
CA ASP A 190 3.16 18.10 -19.97
C ASP A 190 1.99 17.99 -20.95
N GLY A 191 0.86 18.63 -20.65
CA GLY A 191 -0.26 18.85 -21.56
C GLY A 191 -1.24 17.71 -21.72
N LEU A 192 -1.28 16.73 -20.77
CA LEU A 192 -2.23 15.60 -20.77
C LEU A 192 -2.97 15.49 -19.44
N VAL A 193 -4.23 15.89 -19.41
CA VAL A 193 -5.04 15.91 -18.18
C VAL A 193 -5.97 14.70 -18.09
N PRO A 194 -5.77 13.77 -17.11
CA PRO A 194 -6.67 12.65 -16.90
C PRO A 194 -8.13 13.08 -16.67
N ASP A 195 -9.07 12.30 -17.17
CA ASP A 195 -10.52 12.53 -17.15
C ASP A 195 -11.03 13.78 -17.90
N LYS A 196 -10.10 14.61 -18.42
CA LYS A 196 -10.41 15.74 -19.31
C LYS A 196 -9.98 15.46 -20.76
N ASP A 197 -8.70 15.14 -20.95
CA ASP A 197 -8.14 14.89 -22.29
C ASP A 197 -8.31 13.42 -22.73
N TYR A 198 -8.54 12.51 -21.78
CA TYR A 198 -8.89 11.11 -22.02
C TYR A 198 -9.67 10.53 -20.85
N LYS A 199 -10.47 9.49 -21.11
CA LYS A 199 -11.15 8.75 -20.06
C LYS A 199 -10.20 7.73 -19.43
N VAL A 200 -10.03 7.81 -18.10
CA VAL A 200 -9.23 6.83 -17.37
C VAL A 200 -9.93 5.46 -17.39
N LEU A 201 -9.21 4.44 -17.85
CA LEU A 201 -9.62 3.03 -17.82
C LEU A 201 -8.77 2.31 -16.77
N TYR A 202 -9.39 1.47 -15.93
CA TYR A 202 -8.64 0.72 -14.91
C TYR A 202 -8.40 -0.72 -15.34
N SER A 203 -7.13 -1.10 -15.57
CA SER A 203 -6.73 -2.47 -15.93
C SER A 203 -6.69 -3.41 -14.71
N GLY A 204 -6.53 -2.86 -13.51
CA GLY A 204 -6.43 -3.56 -12.23
C GLY A 204 -5.01 -3.91 -11.80
N LYS A 205 -4.07 -4.08 -12.73
CA LYS A 205 -2.65 -4.42 -12.46
C LYS A 205 -1.74 -3.86 -13.55
N HIS A 206 -0.47 -3.64 -13.23
CA HIS A 206 0.53 -3.24 -14.22
C HIS A 206 0.69 -4.26 -15.34
N ASP A 207 0.68 -5.56 -15.02
CA ASP A 207 0.76 -6.65 -16.01
C ASP A 207 -0.35 -6.54 -17.05
N ASN A 208 -1.60 -6.36 -16.60
CA ASN A 208 -2.74 -6.20 -17.50
C ASN A 208 -2.61 -4.95 -18.39
N SER A 209 -2.08 -3.84 -17.84
CA SER A 209 -1.82 -2.63 -18.61
C SER A 209 -0.77 -2.86 -19.69
N ILE A 210 0.33 -3.52 -19.34
CA ILE A 210 1.44 -3.84 -20.26
C ILE A 210 0.97 -4.78 -21.35
N LEU A 211 0.29 -5.87 -20.99
CA LEU A 211 -0.25 -6.84 -21.95
C LEU A 211 -1.30 -6.21 -22.87
N GLY A 212 -2.17 -5.34 -22.33
CA GLY A 212 -3.16 -4.63 -23.12
C GLY A 212 -2.58 -3.61 -24.11
N VAL A 213 -1.42 -2.99 -23.78
CA VAL A 213 -0.68 -2.18 -24.76
C VAL A 213 -0.03 -3.09 -25.82
N ALA A 214 0.54 -4.22 -25.44
CA ALA A 214 1.15 -5.16 -26.38
C ALA A 214 0.12 -5.74 -27.37
N SER A 215 -1.08 -6.12 -26.90
CA SER A 215 -2.17 -6.62 -27.75
C SER A 215 -2.81 -5.50 -28.61
N GLY A 216 -2.81 -4.25 -28.11
CA GLY A 216 -3.49 -3.11 -28.76
C GLY A 216 -4.89 -2.82 -28.20
N ASP A 217 -5.27 -3.43 -27.06
CA ASP A 217 -6.51 -3.11 -26.35
C ASP A 217 -6.47 -1.70 -25.77
N TYR A 218 -5.27 -1.22 -25.42
CA TYR A 218 -4.96 0.13 -24.97
C TYR A 218 -3.91 0.80 -25.86
N ASP A 219 -4.08 2.07 -26.10
CA ASP A 219 -3.11 2.88 -26.88
C ASP A 219 -1.84 3.17 -26.05
N ALA A 220 -2.01 3.36 -24.74
CA ALA A 220 -0.93 3.67 -23.80
C ALA A 220 -1.26 3.23 -22.38
N ALA A 221 -0.23 3.15 -21.55
CA ALA A 221 -0.39 2.91 -20.11
C ALA A 221 0.74 3.53 -19.29
N PRO A 222 0.43 4.22 -18.17
CA PRO A 222 1.39 4.55 -17.14
C PRO A 222 1.66 3.31 -16.28
N ILE A 223 2.91 2.89 -16.22
CA ILE A 223 3.31 1.66 -15.52
C ILE A 223 4.50 1.87 -14.59
N ALA A 224 4.70 0.97 -13.64
CA ALA A 224 5.94 0.85 -12.90
C ALA A 224 6.97 0.15 -13.79
N HIS A 225 8.13 0.78 -14.03
CA HIS A 225 9.11 0.31 -14.99
C HIS A 225 9.67 -1.07 -14.64
N ASP A 226 9.89 -1.34 -13.34
CA ASP A 226 10.41 -2.61 -12.85
C ASP A 226 9.49 -3.81 -13.18
N ILE A 227 8.17 -3.57 -13.28
CA ILE A 227 7.21 -4.60 -13.72
C ILE A 227 7.42 -4.95 -15.19
N LEU A 228 7.59 -3.96 -16.07
CA LEU A 228 7.87 -4.20 -17.49
C LEU A 228 9.19 -4.93 -17.70
N LEU A 229 10.25 -4.55 -16.96
CA LEU A 229 11.54 -5.23 -17.00
C LEU A 229 11.39 -6.69 -16.59
N ARG A 230 10.71 -6.97 -15.47
CA ARG A 230 10.45 -8.34 -14.96
C ARG A 230 9.68 -9.21 -15.96
N LEU A 231 8.62 -8.67 -16.57
CA LEU A 231 7.86 -9.40 -17.60
C LEU A 231 8.72 -9.70 -18.84
N SER A 232 9.62 -8.77 -19.21
CA SER A 232 10.55 -8.96 -20.31
C SER A 232 11.61 -10.02 -20.00
N GLU A 233 12.19 -10.01 -18.81
CA GLU A 233 13.16 -11.02 -18.35
C GLU A 233 12.57 -12.42 -18.32
N ARG A 234 11.28 -12.53 -17.97
CA ARG A 234 10.51 -13.80 -18.01
C ARG A 234 10.08 -14.21 -19.43
N GLY A 235 10.34 -13.40 -20.43
CA GLY A 235 9.94 -13.68 -21.80
C GLY A 235 8.44 -13.55 -22.09
N VAL A 236 7.67 -12.94 -21.16
CA VAL A 236 6.22 -12.71 -21.33
C VAL A 236 5.95 -11.64 -22.40
N VAL A 237 6.81 -10.63 -22.43
CA VAL A 237 6.80 -9.56 -23.46
C VAL A 237 8.21 -9.27 -23.91
N LYS A 238 8.37 -8.53 -25.03
CA LYS A 238 9.67 -8.05 -25.50
C LYS A 238 9.76 -6.56 -25.30
N MET A 239 10.86 -6.06 -24.73
CA MET A 239 11.09 -4.61 -24.59
C MET A 239 10.98 -3.86 -25.90
N ALA A 240 11.40 -4.48 -27.01
CA ALA A 240 11.33 -3.89 -28.36
C ALA A 240 9.89 -3.64 -28.85
N ASP A 241 8.88 -4.27 -28.25
CA ASP A 241 7.47 -4.06 -28.61
C ASP A 241 6.91 -2.73 -28.07
N PHE A 242 7.67 -2.05 -27.18
CA PHE A 242 7.25 -0.83 -26.52
C PHE A 242 8.16 0.35 -26.83
N ARG A 243 7.56 1.53 -26.87
CA ARG A 243 8.24 2.82 -26.80
C ARG A 243 7.87 3.48 -25.49
N ILE A 244 8.88 3.99 -24.77
CA ILE A 244 8.71 4.79 -23.58
C ILE A 244 8.69 6.25 -24.01
N ILE A 245 7.57 6.94 -23.86
CA ILE A 245 7.39 8.31 -24.30
C ILE A 245 7.51 9.34 -23.18
N TRP A 246 7.50 8.88 -21.92
CA TRP A 246 7.68 9.74 -20.75
C TRP A 246 8.17 8.94 -19.54
N LYS A 247 8.96 9.59 -18.65
CA LYS A 247 9.51 8.99 -17.42
C LYS A 247 9.43 9.98 -16.26
N SER A 248 9.08 9.50 -15.07
CA SER A 248 9.15 10.29 -13.84
C SER A 248 10.55 10.33 -13.22
N ALA A 249 10.72 11.12 -12.15
CA ALA A 249 11.74 10.88 -11.15
C ALA A 249 11.53 9.53 -10.46
N PHE A 250 12.53 9.07 -9.66
CA PHE A 250 12.40 7.83 -8.90
C PHE A 250 11.46 7.99 -7.71
N PHE A 251 10.65 6.97 -7.48
CA PHE A 251 9.81 6.77 -6.31
C PHE A 251 10.35 5.64 -5.45
N PRO A 252 10.11 5.64 -4.12
CA PRO A 252 10.34 4.47 -3.31
C PRO A 252 9.38 3.36 -3.76
N PRO A 253 9.81 2.10 -3.81
CA PRO A 253 8.90 0.97 -4.00
C PRO A 253 8.02 0.80 -2.76
N GLY A 254 7.09 -0.15 -2.82
CA GLY A 254 6.29 -0.50 -1.65
C GLY A 254 7.14 -0.99 -0.48
N GLY A 255 6.74 -0.63 0.73
CA GLY A 255 7.49 -0.94 1.94
C GLY A 255 7.04 -2.23 2.63
N LEU A 256 8.00 -2.90 3.28
CA LEU A 256 7.71 -3.88 4.32
C LEU A 256 7.26 -3.13 5.56
N SER A 257 6.05 -3.39 5.98
CA SER A 257 5.38 -2.72 7.10
C SER A 257 4.95 -3.72 8.15
N MET A 258 4.87 -3.29 9.41
CA MET A 258 4.29 -4.08 10.50
C MET A 258 3.19 -3.28 11.22
N ALA A 259 2.35 -3.96 11.98
CA ALA A 259 1.34 -3.33 12.82
C ALA A 259 1.99 -2.56 13.97
N HIS A 260 1.53 -1.31 14.23
CA HIS A 260 2.05 -0.42 15.28
C HIS A 260 1.89 -0.98 16.70
N ASP A 261 0.89 -1.84 16.90
CA ASP A 261 0.51 -2.37 18.21
C ASP A 261 1.15 -3.72 18.57
N LEU A 262 2.12 -4.19 17.78
CA LEU A 262 2.98 -5.31 18.20
C LEU A 262 3.81 -4.90 19.43
N ALA A 263 4.07 -5.87 20.33
CA ALA A 263 4.92 -5.62 21.50
C ALA A 263 6.27 -5.02 21.07
N PRO A 264 6.80 -3.97 21.75
CA PRO A 264 8.02 -3.28 21.34
C PRO A 264 9.22 -4.22 21.14
N ALA A 265 9.38 -5.21 22.02
CA ALA A 265 10.44 -6.20 21.89
C ALA A 265 10.29 -7.05 20.61
N LEU A 266 9.06 -7.39 20.22
CA LEU A 266 8.79 -8.12 18.99
C LEU A 266 9.04 -7.23 17.76
N GLN A 267 8.60 -5.97 17.79
CA GLN A 267 8.87 -5.01 16.70
C GLN A 267 10.39 -4.87 16.47
N GLN A 268 11.16 -4.68 17.53
CA GLN A 268 12.63 -4.58 17.43
C GLN A 268 13.22 -5.87 16.86
N LYS A 269 12.80 -7.03 17.37
CA LYS A 269 13.25 -8.32 16.86
C LYS A 269 12.96 -8.52 15.37
N ILE A 270 11.79 -8.11 14.90
CA ILE A 270 11.43 -8.15 13.48
C ILE A 270 12.37 -7.25 12.66
N ARG A 271 12.65 -6.03 13.12
CA ARG A 271 13.58 -5.10 12.45
C ARG A 271 14.99 -5.70 12.37
N ASP A 272 15.52 -6.24 13.47
CA ASP A 272 16.86 -6.82 13.53
C ASP A 272 16.98 -8.03 12.62
N CYS A 273 16.00 -8.94 12.64
CA CYS A 273 15.96 -10.09 11.75
C CYS A 273 15.90 -9.65 10.28
N THR A 274 15.09 -8.66 9.97
CA THR A 274 14.96 -8.14 8.59
C THR A 274 16.28 -7.54 8.10
N ALA A 275 16.97 -6.76 8.92
CA ALA A 275 18.25 -6.14 8.57
C ALA A 275 19.38 -7.17 8.33
N GLN A 276 19.31 -8.31 9.00
CA GLN A 276 20.31 -9.38 8.88
C GLN A 276 20.05 -10.31 7.69
N PHE A 277 18.81 -10.35 7.18
CA PHE A 277 18.46 -11.24 6.09
C PHE A 277 19.16 -10.83 4.79
N ARG A 278 19.75 -11.82 4.10
CA ARG A 278 20.31 -11.66 2.76
C ARG A 278 19.52 -12.51 1.79
N TYR A 279 19.21 -11.94 0.64
CA TYR A 279 18.38 -12.61 -0.35
C TYR A 279 19.14 -13.77 -1.00
N PRO A 280 18.54 -14.96 -1.08
CA PRO A 280 19.07 -16.04 -1.88
C PRO A 280 19.03 -15.66 -3.39
N PRO A 281 19.83 -16.35 -4.23
CA PRO A 281 19.99 -15.98 -5.65
C PRO A 281 18.69 -15.82 -6.43
N GLU A 282 17.69 -16.66 -6.17
CA GLU A 282 16.38 -16.57 -6.84
C GLU A 282 15.60 -15.30 -6.44
N MET A 283 15.71 -14.84 -5.18
CA MET A 283 15.14 -13.56 -4.76
C MET A 283 15.88 -12.40 -5.40
N VAL A 284 17.21 -12.43 -5.43
CA VAL A 284 18.02 -11.39 -6.09
C VAL A 284 17.63 -11.24 -7.55
N LYS A 285 17.50 -12.37 -8.26
CA LYS A 285 17.03 -12.37 -9.65
C LYS A 285 15.60 -11.85 -9.77
N GLY A 286 14.67 -12.33 -8.95
CA GLY A 286 13.26 -11.94 -8.99
C GLY A 286 13.02 -10.47 -8.60
N PHE A 287 13.93 -9.88 -7.80
CA PHE A 287 13.89 -8.48 -7.39
C PHE A 287 14.98 -7.62 -8.07
N GLN A 288 15.41 -8.02 -9.28
CA GLN A 288 16.24 -7.21 -10.18
C GLN A 288 17.52 -6.67 -9.52
N GLY A 289 18.21 -7.53 -8.77
CA GLY A 289 19.48 -7.20 -8.14
C GLY A 289 19.39 -6.72 -6.69
N ALA A 290 18.22 -6.44 -6.15
CA ALA A 290 18.09 -6.21 -4.70
C ALA A 290 18.51 -7.47 -3.95
N ASP A 291 19.43 -7.31 -2.97
CA ASP A 291 20.03 -8.42 -2.21
C ASP A 291 19.73 -8.38 -0.72
N ARG A 292 19.02 -7.35 -0.26
CA ARG A 292 18.70 -7.12 1.16
C ARG A 292 17.50 -6.21 1.35
N TRP A 293 17.06 -6.15 2.60
CA TRP A 293 16.21 -5.10 3.10
C TRP A 293 17.06 -3.91 3.58
N VAL A 294 16.72 -2.71 3.18
CA VAL A 294 17.31 -1.45 3.63
C VAL A 294 16.32 -0.77 4.58
N ALA A 295 16.78 -0.43 5.78
CA ALA A 295 15.96 0.26 6.77
C ALA A 295 15.54 1.65 6.26
N VAL A 296 14.29 2.02 6.51
CA VAL A 296 13.72 3.31 6.11
C VAL A 296 12.83 3.88 7.22
N ASN A 297 12.56 5.18 7.16
CA ASN A 297 11.47 5.82 7.87
C ASN A 297 10.41 6.33 6.89
N TYR A 298 9.16 6.36 7.32
CA TYR A 298 8.05 6.76 6.46
C TYR A 298 8.10 8.25 6.10
N LYS A 299 8.42 9.10 7.07
CA LYS A 299 8.39 10.56 6.92
C LYS A 299 9.24 11.03 5.73
N ASP A 300 10.49 10.59 5.67
CA ASP A 300 11.42 11.03 4.63
C ASP A 300 11.25 10.22 3.33
N THR A 301 11.12 8.90 3.45
CA THR A 301 11.10 8.03 2.28
C THR A 301 9.84 8.19 1.42
N TRP A 302 8.67 8.41 2.04
CA TRP A 302 7.41 8.65 1.33
C TRP A 302 7.07 10.13 1.10
N GLU A 303 7.97 11.05 1.37
CA GLU A 303 7.73 12.48 1.19
C GLU A 303 7.32 12.81 -0.27
N ILE A 304 8.03 12.28 -1.26
CA ILE A 304 7.71 12.46 -2.69
C ILE A 304 6.31 11.91 -3.04
N VAL A 305 5.91 10.79 -2.43
CA VAL A 305 4.59 10.16 -2.66
C VAL A 305 3.46 11.03 -2.09
N ARG A 306 3.65 11.57 -0.89
CA ARG A 306 2.68 12.51 -0.29
C ARG A 306 2.57 13.80 -1.10
N ARG A 307 3.68 14.35 -1.60
CA ARG A 307 3.64 15.53 -2.49
C ARG A 307 2.90 15.26 -3.79
N VAL A 308 3.10 14.08 -4.41
CA VAL A 308 2.36 13.66 -5.60
C VAL A 308 0.87 13.56 -5.31
N ALA A 309 0.47 12.95 -4.20
CA ALA A 309 -0.93 12.86 -3.81
C ALA A 309 -1.55 14.26 -3.62
N ALA A 310 -0.89 15.12 -2.86
CA ALA A 310 -1.33 16.51 -2.66
C ALA A 310 -1.47 17.26 -3.99
N GLY A 311 -0.52 17.10 -4.91
CA GLY A 311 -0.55 17.70 -6.24
C GLY A 311 -1.66 17.18 -7.15
N SER A 312 -2.15 15.94 -6.91
CA SER A 312 -3.30 15.37 -7.61
C SER A 312 -4.65 15.69 -6.97
N GLY A 313 -4.65 16.44 -5.84
CA GLY A 313 -5.86 16.71 -5.04
C GLY A 313 -6.33 15.50 -4.23
N GLU A 314 -5.50 14.48 -4.10
CA GLU A 314 -5.79 13.27 -3.31
C GLU A 314 -5.09 13.33 -1.95
N SER A 315 -5.61 12.55 -1.01
CA SER A 315 -5.04 12.36 0.31
C SER A 315 -5.07 10.88 0.68
N PHE A 316 -4.27 10.48 1.66
CA PHE A 316 -4.24 9.08 2.13
C PHE A 316 -5.11 8.87 3.38
N ASN A 317 -6.12 9.71 3.63
CA ASN A 317 -7.01 9.58 4.76
C ASN A 317 -8.11 8.52 4.57
N ARG A 318 -8.88 8.24 5.64
CA ARG A 318 -10.00 7.27 5.62
C ARG A 318 -11.01 7.56 4.51
N GLN A 319 -11.41 8.79 4.31
CA GLN A 319 -12.40 9.14 3.31
C GLN A 319 -11.91 8.85 1.89
N ALA A 320 -10.64 9.16 1.60
CA ALA A 320 -10.03 8.84 0.33
C ALA A 320 -9.91 7.31 0.15
N PHE A 321 -9.52 6.57 1.18
CA PHE A 321 -9.46 5.12 1.15
C PHE A 321 -10.81 4.48 0.82
N GLU A 322 -11.90 4.94 1.43
CA GLU A 322 -13.24 4.42 1.15
C GLU A 322 -13.70 4.73 -0.30
N ARG A 323 -13.39 5.93 -0.82
CA ARG A 323 -13.64 6.25 -2.24
C ARG A 323 -12.86 5.31 -3.17
N GLU A 324 -11.58 5.07 -2.86
CA GLU A 324 -10.73 4.18 -3.66
C GLU A 324 -11.24 2.73 -3.65
N ARG A 325 -11.66 2.24 -2.50
CA ARG A 325 -12.26 0.91 -2.37
C ARG A 325 -13.53 0.79 -3.22
N GLN A 326 -14.43 1.77 -3.16
CA GLN A 326 -15.65 1.78 -3.98
C GLN A 326 -15.35 1.78 -5.48
N ARG A 327 -14.42 2.63 -5.95
CA ARG A 327 -13.98 2.67 -7.35
C ARG A 327 -13.41 1.33 -7.81
N ALA A 328 -12.61 0.68 -6.97
CA ALA A 328 -12.03 -0.64 -7.28
C ALA A 328 -13.13 -1.73 -7.39
N GLU A 329 -14.12 -1.72 -6.50
CA GLU A 329 -15.26 -2.64 -6.53
C GLU A 329 -16.12 -2.43 -7.79
N GLU A 330 -16.40 -1.18 -8.15
CA GLU A 330 -17.16 -0.83 -9.37
C GLU A 330 -16.43 -1.30 -10.63
N ALA A 331 -15.11 -1.04 -10.70
CA ALA A 331 -14.29 -1.50 -11.82
C ALA A 331 -14.25 -3.03 -11.93
N ALA A 332 -14.21 -3.76 -10.81
CA ALA A 332 -14.28 -5.21 -10.80
C ALA A 332 -15.63 -5.75 -11.28
N LYS A 333 -16.73 -5.09 -10.91
CA LYS A 333 -18.09 -5.45 -11.39
C LYS A 333 -18.26 -5.18 -12.88
N ALA A 334 -17.70 -4.09 -13.40
CA ALA A 334 -17.77 -3.75 -14.83
C ALA A 334 -17.03 -4.76 -15.73
N LYS A 335 -15.98 -5.42 -15.22
CA LYS A 335 -15.22 -6.46 -15.95
C LYS A 335 -15.93 -7.83 -16.02
N LYS A 336 -16.94 -8.05 -15.17
CA LYS A 336 -17.72 -9.30 -15.15
C LYS A 336 -18.95 -9.26 -16.06
N LYS A 337 -19.28 -8.09 -16.59
CA LYS A 337 -20.34 -7.86 -17.60
C LYS A 337 -19.72 -7.80 -18.99
#